data_2dbd0fa4be223e8d8af895d4cb8fdf62
#
_entry.id   2dbd0fa4be223e8d8af895d4cb8fdf62
#
_cell.length_a   1.000
_cell.length_b   1.000
_cell.length_c   1.000
_cell.angle_alpha   90.00
_cell.angle_beta   90.00
_cell.angle_gamma   90.00
#
_symmetry.space_group_name_H-M   'P 1'
#
loop_
_entity.id
_entity.type
_entity.pdbx_description
1 polymer ?
#
loop_
_entity_poly.entity_id
_entity_poly.type
_entity_poly.pdbx_seq_one_letter_code
_entity_poly.pdbx_strand_id
1 'polypeptide(L)'
;MTALGRIALDGEEVPAPADRTEEITMIQDEADVVTKLSPHPVADTVSKLTGMISAKGIRLFAVIDQSEEARQAGLSLRETTLVIFGSPAAGTPVMAAAPLAALDLPLKVLVWDDDGQTKVSYYSPDALAARHHLGAGLAGNLAAVNALTDALTAP
;
A
#
# COMPACT_ATOMS: atom_id res chain seq x y z
N MET A 1 -18.88 -38.26 -27.05
CA MET A 1 -18.12 -38.11 -26.28
C MET A 1 -17.20 -37.19 -26.47
N THR A 2 -16.72 -37.37 -27.19
CA THR A 2 -15.85 -36.45 -27.63
C THR A 2 -16.37 -35.10 -27.46
N ALA A 3 -17.52 -34.97 -27.87
CA ALA A 3 -18.09 -33.66 -27.81
C ALA A 3 -17.63 -33.03 -26.58
N LEU A 4 -17.62 -33.78 -25.63
CA LEU A 4 -17.23 -33.26 -24.49
C LEU A 4 -16.03 -32.62 -24.50
N GLY A 5 -15.24 -33.30 -25.04
CA GLY A 5 -13.99 -32.68 -24.95
C GLY A 5 -14.26 -31.28 -25.26
N ARG A 6 -15.00 -31.14 -26.20
CA ARG A 6 -15.10 -29.91 -26.57
C ARG A 6 -15.58 -29.12 -25.63
N ILE A 7 -16.09 -29.60 -24.90
CA ILE A 7 -16.53 -28.92 -23.90
C ILE A 7 -15.48 -28.15 -23.38
N ALA A 8 -14.49 -28.81 -23.16
CA ALA A 8 -13.38 -28.13 -22.64
C ALA A 8 -13.30 -26.96 -23.52
N LEU A 9 -13.56 -27.19 -24.68
CA LEU A 9 -13.49 -26.13 -25.59
C LEU A 9 -14.30 -25.07 -25.06
N ASP A 10 -15.28 -25.41 -24.45
CA ASP A 10 -16.13 -24.42 -23.97
C ASP A 10 -15.26 -23.50 -23.17
N GLY A 11 -14.20 -24.01 -22.73
CA GLY A 11 -13.37 -23.19 -21.91
C GLY A 11 -13.14 -21.84 -22.56
N GLU A 12 -13.17 -21.79 -23.79
CA GLU A 12 -12.95 -20.55 -24.42
C GLU A 12 -13.90 -19.52 -24.00
N GLU A 13 -15.10 -19.84 -23.85
CA GLU A 13 -16.05 -18.85 -23.51
C GLU A 13 -15.92 -18.43 -22.09
N VAL A 14 -15.50 -19.32 -21.29
CA VAL A 14 -15.42 -19.03 -19.89
C VAL A 14 -14.46 -17.90 -19.57
N PRO A 15 -13.33 -17.82 -20.20
CA PRO A 15 -12.37 -16.76 -19.86
C PRO A 15 -12.92 -15.36 -19.86
N ALA A 16 -13.78 -15.05 -20.76
CA ALA A 16 -14.25 -13.69 -20.88
C ALA A 16 -14.88 -13.12 -19.62
N PRO A 17 -15.80 -13.79 -18.98
CA PRO A 17 -16.39 -13.27 -17.76
C PRO A 17 -15.37 -13.19 -16.65
N ALA A 18 -14.48 -14.16 -16.59
CA ALA A 18 -13.46 -14.18 -15.55
C ALA A 18 -12.51 -13.00 -15.74
N ASP A 19 -12.16 -12.71 -16.96
CA ASP A 19 -11.28 -11.60 -17.25
C ASP A 19 -11.91 -10.30 -16.76
N ARG A 20 -13.19 -10.13 -16.98
CA ARG A 20 -13.83 -8.90 -16.57
C ARG A 20 -13.81 -8.75 -15.07
N THR A 21 -13.98 -9.84 -14.35
CA THR A 21 -13.96 -9.78 -12.90
C THR A 21 -12.58 -9.38 -12.42
N GLU A 22 -11.52 -9.90 -13.05
CA GLU A 22 -10.18 -9.56 -12.66
C GLU A 22 -9.88 -8.10 -12.95
N GLU A 23 -10.34 -7.57 -14.05
CA GLU A 23 -10.14 -6.18 -14.39
C GLU A 23 -10.81 -5.27 -13.36
N ILE A 24 -12.02 -5.61 -12.96
CA ILE A 24 -12.74 -4.80 -11.98
C ILE A 24 -11.98 -4.81 -10.65
N THR A 25 -11.45 -5.97 -10.24
CA THR A 25 -10.71 -6.06 -9.00
C THR A 25 -9.44 -5.21 -9.06
N MET A 26 -8.72 -5.24 -10.18
CA MET A 26 -7.52 -4.45 -10.30
C MET A 26 -7.82 -2.96 -10.26
N ILE A 27 -8.92 -2.53 -10.88
CA ILE A 27 -9.30 -1.12 -10.86
C ILE A 27 -9.61 -0.70 -9.43
N GLN A 28 -10.28 -1.56 -8.66
CA GLN A 28 -10.57 -1.25 -7.27
C GLN A 28 -9.29 -1.13 -6.46
N ASP A 29 -8.30 -2.01 -6.71
CA ASP A 29 -7.05 -1.95 -5.99
C ASP A 29 -6.32 -0.65 -6.27
N GLU A 30 -6.34 -0.18 -7.51
CA GLU A 30 -5.72 1.10 -7.84
C GLU A 30 -6.47 2.24 -7.18
N ALA A 31 -7.80 2.16 -7.10
CA ALA A 31 -8.59 3.20 -6.47
C ALA A 31 -8.34 3.26 -4.96
N ASP A 32 -7.86 2.16 -4.36
CA ASP A 32 -7.56 2.12 -2.93
C ASP A 32 -6.22 2.75 -2.60
N VAL A 33 -5.41 3.05 -3.60
CA VAL A 33 -4.07 3.61 -3.39
C VAL A 33 -4.10 5.11 -3.60
N VAL A 34 -3.53 5.84 -2.65
CA VAL A 34 -3.34 7.28 -2.77
C VAL A 34 -1.89 7.50 -3.16
N THR A 35 -1.63 8.31 -4.18
CA THR A 35 -0.27 8.65 -4.58
C THR A 35 -0.10 10.16 -4.60
N LYS A 36 0.96 10.65 -3.96
CA LYS A 36 1.31 12.05 -3.90
C LYS A 36 2.71 12.23 -4.48
N LEU A 37 2.98 13.40 -5.05
CA LEU A 37 4.28 13.66 -5.66
C LEU A 37 5.17 14.35 -4.64
N SER A 38 6.41 13.89 -4.53
CA SER A 38 7.39 14.54 -3.65
C SER A 38 8.31 15.41 -4.49
N PRO A 39 8.66 16.62 -4.02
CA PRO A 39 9.61 17.48 -4.74
C PRO A 39 11.06 17.06 -4.49
N HIS A 40 11.31 16.03 -3.71
CA HIS A 40 12.67 15.61 -3.35
C HIS A 40 12.99 14.22 -3.92
N PRO A 41 14.27 13.87 -4.02
CA PRO A 41 14.66 12.50 -4.42
C PRO A 41 14.15 11.48 -3.42
N VAL A 42 14.11 10.22 -3.82
CA VAL A 42 13.62 9.14 -2.96
C VAL A 42 14.31 9.11 -1.61
N ALA A 43 15.65 9.15 -1.61
CA ALA A 43 16.40 9.06 -0.35
C ALA A 43 16.06 10.20 0.59
N ASP A 44 15.95 11.42 0.07
CA ASP A 44 15.63 12.59 0.88
C ASP A 44 14.21 12.52 1.40
N THR A 45 13.29 12.04 0.58
CA THR A 45 11.89 11.87 0.98
C THR A 45 11.79 10.85 2.12
N VAL A 46 12.52 9.73 2.00
CA VAL A 46 12.53 8.71 3.06
C VAL A 46 13.11 9.28 4.35
N SER A 47 14.21 10.04 4.26
CA SER A 47 14.82 10.67 5.43
C SER A 47 13.86 11.63 6.12
N LYS A 48 13.17 12.44 5.33
CA LYS A 48 12.22 13.40 5.87
C LYS A 48 11.06 12.67 6.54
N LEU A 49 10.56 11.60 5.91
CA LEU A 49 9.45 10.83 6.46
C LEU A 49 9.84 10.19 7.79
N THR A 50 11.00 9.53 7.86
CA THR A 50 11.41 8.88 9.10
C THR A 50 11.64 9.90 10.21
N GLY A 51 12.17 11.09 9.87
CA GLY A 51 12.31 12.16 10.83
C GLY A 51 10.97 12.66 11.37
N MET A 52 9.98 12.78 10.49
CA MET A 52 8.65 13.22 10.91
C MET A 52 7.98 12.16 11.79
N ILE A 53 8.14 10.89 11.46
CA ILE A 53 7.61 9.80 12.26
C ILE A 53 8.19 9.86 13.68
N SER A 54 9.51 10.03 13.77
CA SER A 54 10.17 10.11 15.04
C SER A 54 9.73 11.33 15.84
N ALA A 55 9.61 12.48 15.18
CA ALA A 55 9.22 13.72 15.85
C ALA A 55 7.81 13.66 16.41
N LYS A 56 6.94 12.86 15.84
CA LYS A 56 5.57 12.72 16.31
C LYS A 56 5.41 11.60 17.33
N GLY A 57 6.49 10.94 17.73
CA GLY A 57 6.43 9.85 18.69
C GLY A 57 5.78 8.60 18.13
N ILE A 58 5.71 8.48 16.81
CA ILE A 58 5.16 7.30 16.14
C ILE A 58 6.31 6.29 16.05
N ARG A 59 5.97 5.01 16.13
CA ARG A 59 7.00 3.99 16.10
C ARG A 59 7.37 3.64 14.65
N LEU A 60 8.66 3.67 14.35
CA LEU A 60 9.19 3.21 13.07
C LEU A 60 9.51 1.73 13.22
N PHE A 61 8.82 0.87 12.48
CA PHE A 61 9.04 -0.56 12.57
C PHE A 61 10.13 -1.04 11.61
N ALA A 62 10.14 -0.53 10.39
CA ALA A 62 11.14 -0.96 9.42
C ALA A 62 11.23 0.02 8.25
N VAL A 63 12.39 0.07 7.64
CA VAL A 63 12.61 0.78 6.38
C VAL A 63 13.25 -0.26 5.47
N ILE A 64 12.57 -0.62 4.40
CA ILE A 64 13.03 -1.68 3.50
C ILE A 64 13.36 -1.07 2.16
N ASP A 65 14.64 -1.03 1.82
CA ASP A 65 15.10 -0.54 0.52
C ASP A 65 15.05 -1.70 -0.46
N GLN A 66 13.94 -1.80 -1.19
CA GLN A 66 13.72 -2.90 -2.13
C GLN A 66 14.71 -2.85 -3.30
N SER A 67 15.14 -1.65 -3.68
CA SER A 67 16.09 -1.50 -4.77
C SER A 67 17.48 -2.01 -4.36
N GLU A 68 17.83 -1.84 -3.10
CA GLU A 68 19.10 -2.38 -2.59
C GLU A 68 19.01 -3.90 -2.50
N GLU A 69 17.88 -4.43 -2.04
CA GLU A 69 17.69 -5.88 -1.97
C GLU A 69 17.80 -6.50 -3.37
N ALA A 70 17.23 -5.82 -4.37
CA ALA A 70 17.32 -6.28 -5.75
C ALA A 70 18.78 -6.29 -6.21
N ARG A 71 19.54 -5.23 -5.89
CA ARG A 71 20.92 -5.14 -6.31
C ARG A 71 21.76 -6.26 -5.70
N GLN A 72 21.53 -6.59 -4.46
CA GLN A 72 22.25 -7.66 -3.79
C GLN A 72 21.92 -9.02 -4.41
N ALA A 73 20.77 -9.16 -5.04
CA ALA A 73 20.38 -10.38 -5.74
C ALA A 73 20.81 -10.36 -7.20
N GLY A 74 21.57 -9.36 -7.62
CA GLY A 74 22.03 -9.26 -9.01
C GLY A 74 21.00 -8.72 -9.97
N LEU A 75 19.98 -8.05 -9.46
CA LEU A 75 18.87 -7.51 -10.27
C LEU A 75 18.84 -5.99 -10.19
N SER A 76 18.06 -5.37 -11.07
CA SER A 76 17.87 -3.93 -11.08
C SER A 76 16.42 -3.61 -10.80
N LEU A 77 16.20 -2.61 -9.95
CA LEU A 77 14.87 -2.11 -9.66
C LEU A 77 14.98 -0.60 -9.50
N ARG A 78 13.99 0.16 -9.99
CA ARG A 78 13.94 1.60 -9.74
C ARG A 78 13.98 1.83 -8.24
N GLU A 79 14.42 3.00 -7.82
CA GLU A 79 14.47 3.28 -6.38
C GLU A 79 13.10 3.06 -5.77
N THR A 80 13.02 2.21 -4.78
CA THR A 80 11.77 1.78 -4.15
C THR A 80 12.06 1.44 -2.70
N THR A 81 11.45 2.19 -1.79
CA THR A 81 11.64 1.98 -0.35
C THR A 81 10.28 1.91 0.33
N LEU A 82 10.09 0.91 1.17
CA LEU A 82 8.85 0.75 1.94
C LEU A 82 9.14 1.13 3.38
N VAL A 83 8.38 2.08 3.91
CA VAL A 83 8.52 2.55 5.30
C VAL A 83 7.31 2.04 6.07
N ILE A 84 7.56 1.31 7.16
CA ILE A 84 6.52 0.67 7.97
C ILE A 84 6.52 1.32 9.35
N PHE A 85 5.40 1.87 9.74
CA PHE A 85 5.30 2.63 10.98
C PHE A 85 3.88 2.55 11.55
N GLY A 86 3.74 2.89 12.81
CA GLY A 86 2.42 2.93 13.42
C GLY A 86 2.49 3.20 14.91
N SER A 87 1.31 3.37 15.48
CA SER A 87 1.14 3.57 16.91
C SER A 87 0.42 2.35 17.47
N PRO A 88 1.04 1.60 18.39
CA PRO A 88 0.34 0.48 19.02
C PRO A 88 -0.94 0.92 19.71
N ALA A 89 -0.95 2.15 20.26
CA ALA A 89 -2.16 2.66 20.92
C ALA A 89 -3.30 2.85 19.93
N ALA A 90 -3.00 3.21 18.69
CA ALA A 90 -4.02 3.41 17.65
C ALA A 90 -4.35 2.09 16.94
N GLY A 91 -3.38 1.23 16.70
CA GLY A 91 -3.58 0.02 15.93
C GLY A 91 -4.18 -1.13 16.71
N THR A 92 -3.85 -1.25 17.98
CA THR A 92 -4.31 -2.38 18.79
C THR A 92 -5.84 -2.46 18.88
N PRO A 93 -6.55 -1.35 19.10
CA PRO A 93 -8.03 -1.42 19.13
C PRO A 93 -8.62 -1.88 17.79
N VAL A 94 -7.98 -1.51 16.68
CA VAL A 94 -8.43 -1.91 15.34
C VAL A 94 -8.27 -3.43 15.19
N MET A 95 -7.11 -3.96 15.55
CA MET A 95 -6.84 -5.39 15.43
C MET A 95 -7.67 -6.22 16.43
N ALA A 96 -7.98 -5.66 17.59
CA ALA A 96 -8.84 -6.33 18.55
C ALA A 96 -10.27 -6.48 18.00
N ALA A 97 -10.76 -5.44 17.31
CA ALA A 97 -12.10 -5.48 16.74
C ALA A 97 -12.15 -6.27 15.43
N ALA A 98 -11.08 -6.24 14.65
CA ALA A 98 -11.01 -6.88 13.34
C ALA A 98 -9.65 -7.57 13.21
N PRO A 99 -9.52 -8.83 13.66
CA PRO A 99 -8.22 -9.49 13.69
C PRO A 99 -7.48 -9.53 12.35
N LEU A 100 -8.21 -9.65 11.24
CA LEU A 100 -7.54 -9.70 9.94
C LEU A 100 -6.96 -8.36 9.52
N ALA A 101 -7.34 -7.26 10.19
CA ALA A 101 -6.71 -5.97 9.94
C ALA A 101 -5.21 -6.01 10.25
N ALA A 102 -4.78 -6.98 11.06
CA ALA A 102 -3.36 -7.14 11.37
C ALA A 102 -2.53 -7.50 10.13
N LEU A 103 -3.18 -7.96 9.05
CA LEU A 103 -2.47 -8.19 7.79
C LEU A 103 -2.08 -6.88 7.12
N ASP A 104 -2.83 -5.80 7.38
CA ASP A 104 -2.61 -4.50 6.75
C ASP A 104 -1.94 -3.50 7.70
N LEU A 105 -1.69 -3.90 8.93
CA LEU A 105 -1.03 -3.05 9.91
C LEU A 105 0.31 -3.70 10.29
N PRO A 106 1.33 -2.90 10.60
CA PRO A 106 1.35 -1.44 10.74
C PRO A 106 1.12 -0.73 9.39
N LEU A 107 0.93 0.58 9.44
CA LEU A 107 0.76 1.37 8.22
C LEU A 107 2.06 1.36 7.41
N LYS A 108 1.90 1.50 6.09
CA LYS A 108 3.04 1.44 5.19
C LYS A 108 2.96 2.58 4.19
N VAL A 109 4.10 3.15 3.87
CA VAL A 109 4.23 4.17 2.83
C VAL A 109 5.33 3.73 1.90
N LEU A 110 5.02 3.70 0.60
CA LEU A 110 5.98 3.36 -0.43
C LEU A 110 6.52 4.65 -1.04
N VAL A 111 7.83 4.81 -1.05
CA VAL A 111 8.49 5.95 -1.70
C VAL A 111 9.26 5.39 -2.87
N TRP A 112 8.94 5.83 -4.08
CA TRP A 112 9.50 5.21 -5.27
C TRP A 112 9.70 6.21 -6.41
N ASP A 113 10.60 5.88 -7.32
CA ASP A 113 10.93 6.73 -8.46
C ASP A 113 10.16 6.27 -9.68
N ASP A 114 9.43 7.21 -10.29
CA ASP A 114 8.72 6.95 -11.52
C ASP A 114 9.29 7.86 -12.59
N ASP A 115 10.30 7.36 -13.27
CA ASP A 115 10.98 8.08 -14.35
C ASP A 115 11.44 9.48 -13.93
N GLY A 116 12.06 9.57 -12.77
CA GLY A 116 12.60 10.83 -12.26
C GLY A 116 11.67 11.59 -11.34
N GLN A 117 10.42 11.17 -11.22
CA GLN A 117 9.46 11.79 -10.31
C GLN A 117 9.31 10.91 -9.08
N THR A 118 9.63 11.43 -7.90
CA THR A 118 9.43 10.69 -6.66
C THR A 118 7.96 10.67 -6.30
N LYS A 119 7.44 9.49 -6.07
CA LYS A 119 6.05 9.28 -5.68
C LYS A 119 5.97 8.66 -4.31
N VAL A 120 4.93 9.03 -3.56
CA VAL A 120 4.63 8.53 -2.22
C VAL A 120 3.26 7.89 -2.31
N SER A 121 3.21 6.58 -2.12
CA SER A 121 1.97 5.82 -2.31
C SER A 121 1.63 5.03 -1.05
N TYR A 122 0.33 4.97 -0.73
CA TYR A 122 -0.11 4.20 0.43
C TYR A 122 -1.59 3.85 0.26
N TYR A 123 -2.04 2.84 1.01
CA TYR A 123 -3.45 2.48 0.96
C TYR A 123 -4.27 3.51 1.73
N SER A 124 -5.35 3.96 1.12
CA SER A 124 -6.24 4.93 1.74
C SER A 124 -6.79 4.39 3.07
N PRO A 125 -6.79 5.18 4.14
CA PRO A 125 -7.42 4.76 5.40
C PRO A 125 -8.87 4.36 5.22
N ASP A 126 -9.62 5.07 4.34
CA ASP A 126 -11.00 4.73 4.08
C ASP A 126 -11.11 3.36 3.42
N ALA A 127 -10.20 3.04 2.51
CA ALA A 127 -10.20 1.75 1.84
C ALA A 127 -9.89 0.63 2.83
N LEU A 128 -8.94 0.85 3.74
CA LEU A 128 -8.63 -0.13 4.77
C LEU A 128 -9.80 -0.32 5.72
N ALA A 129 -10.46 0.77 6.10
CA ALA A 129 -11.62 0.71 6.98
C ALA A 129 -12.75 -0.08 6.31
N ALA A 130 -12.97 0.14 5.02
CA ALA A 130 -14.01 -0.58 4.28
C ALA A 130 -13.66 -2.06 4.17
N ARG A 131 -12.39 -2.38 3.91
CA ARG A 131 -11.95 -3.77 3.77
C ARG A 131 -12.20 -4.57 5.04
N HIS A 132 -12.00 -3.95 6.20
CA HIS A 132 -12.12 -4.62 7.49
C HIS A 132 -13.39 -4.28 8.22
N HIS A 133 -14.33 -3.61 7.55
CA HIS A 133 -15.64 -3.26 8.10
C HIS A 133 -15.55 -2.49 9.43
N LEU A 134 -14.63 -1.52 9.49
CA LEU A 134 -14.42 -0.74 10.72
C LEU A 134 -15.44 0.38 10.82
N GLY A 135 -15.92 0.61 12.04
CA GLY A 135 -16.78 1.77 12.30
C GLY A 135 -15.97 3.06 12.29
N ALA A 136 -16.68 4.19 12.25
CA ALA A 136 -16.05 5.49 12.12
C ALA A 136 -15.02 5.77 13.22
N GLY A 137 -15.29 5.34 14.45
CA GLY A 137 -14.37 5.57 15.56
C GLY A 137 -13.03 4.87 15.39
N LEU A 138 -13.06 3.63 14.87
CA LEU A 138 -11.84 2.88 14.66
C LEU A 138 -11.16 3.29 13.35
N ALA A 139 -11.94 3.66 12.34
CA ALA A 139 -11.38 4.10 11.06
C ALA A 139 -10.48 5.32 11.26
N GLY A 140 -10.84 6.21 12.18
CA GLY A 140 -10.04 7.39 12.47
C GLY A 140 -8.66 7.06 12.99
N ASN A 141 -8.47 5.88 13.58
CA ASN A 141 -7.18 5.47 14.10
C ASN A 141 -6.16 5.22 12.99
N LEU A 142 -6.60 5.06 11.75
CA LEU A 142 -5.72 4.81 10.61
C LEU A 142 -5.40 6.08 9.82
N ALA A 143 -5.99 7.21 10.19
CA ALA A 143 -5.97 8.42 9.36
C ALA A 143 -4.68 9.24 9.45
N ALA A 144 -3.80 8.93 10.39
CA ALA A 144 -2.58 9.72 10.58
C ALA A 144 -1.70 9.79 9.33
N VAL A 145 -1.75 8.79 8.47
CA VAL A 145 -0.95 8.74 7.26
C VAL A 145 -1.30 9.86 6.29
N ASN A 146 -2.54 10.33 6.29
CA ASN A 146 -2.96 11.39 5.37
C ASN A 146 -2.23 12.71 5.68
N ALA A 147 -2.29 13.17 6.93
CA ALA A 147 -1.63 14.41 7.31
C ALA A 147 -0.11 14.30 7.22
N LEU A 148 0.41 13.14 7.57
CA LEU A 148 1.85 12.88 7.54
C LEU A 148 2.37 13.01 6.11
N THR A 149 1.69 12.39 5.16
CA THR A 149 2.13 12.42 3.76
C THR A 149 1.84 13.76 3.09
N ASP A 150 0.79 14.48 3.52
CA ASP A 150 0.56 15.84 3.04
C ASP A 150 1.72 16.74 3.43
N ALA A 151 2.17 16.66 4.66
CA ALA A 151 3.30 17.46 5.12
C ALA A 151 4.60 17.02 4.46
N LEU A 152 4.76 15.72 4.24
CA LEU A 152 5.94 15.16 3.62
C LEU A 152 6.12 15.68 2.19
N THR A 153 5.04 15.79 1.46
CA THR A 153 5.10 16.14 0.03
C THR A 153 4.83 17.61 -0.24
N ALA A 154 4.69 18.42 0.79
CA ALA A 154 4.52 19.86 0.62
C ALA A 154 5.79 20.46 0.03
N PRO A 155 5.68 21.48 -0.84
CA PRO A 155 6.84 22.11 -1.48
C PRO A 155 7.73 22.85 -0.48
#